data_2ad9a4b83a06e631453d20b4abe73e85
#
_entry.id   2ad9a4b83a06e631453d20b4abe73e85
#
_cell.length_a   1.000
_cell.length_b   1.000
_cell.length_c   1.000
_cell.angle_alpha   90.00
_cell.angle_beta   90.00
_cell.angle_gamma   90.00
#
_symmetry.space_group_name_H-M   'P 1'
#
loop_
_entity.id
_entity.type
_entity.pdbx_description
1 polymer ?
#
loop_
_entity_poly.entity_id
_entity_poly.type
_entity_poly.pdbx_seq_one_letter_code
_entity_poly.pdbx_strand_id
1 'polypeptide(L)'
;MKKILTIAFAAAALTACDIERLPYGSMSAEQITNDPSASLDALINGVYAQLKTWSDPMHRCGEYAGDNMMIRGSSTDAFFEFISYSRTPNNYRLQNFWDYGYKGIAQASNIINMIEEGQSAEIDNQLGECYYVRGMLYFYFVRAYGRPYYQAPNKNLGVPIVNGTPENVMGDLFLEDRATVHETYMQAINDLKKAEQLMTIDKGAAYASKAAAQAMLSRVYLYMSGTYENPNTEYAQLAVDYANKVINSGNYSLLSRENFMKYNTFTPENNDESIFVVKRVASEFSGYDHYYGVGGMYANIGGMGWGEMFASAKYIELLNETGRNDWRPDNYKIVDARAAFIEPTYRADHQLVFRFIKRDSETVENYAQFDAVKNGANVTCTDAEGTSYTLTAVSEEEEIYTINYNGVTYEGVLDYFINLNRVYPQFYITKCSREGEDSHLHSPVISRLGEIYLNRAEAYAKLGQYANALTDLNTIRERSIVGGGYASLDASNAGDLIDKERQLELAYQAERSYDVFRNGKPLDRTFPGPHNQAEIVEASDYRVTYYIPQNAINAYPGTLTQNPTDNSGVILN
;
A
#
# COMPACT_ATOMS: atom_id res chain seq x y z
N MET A 1 -66.05 -14.20 37.87
CA MET A 1 -65.07 -14.84 36.95
C MET A 1 -64.49 -13.92 35.89
N LYS A 2 -65.27 -13.00 35.26
CA LYS A 2 -64.73 -12.08 34.22
C LYS A 2 -63.67 -11.09 34.72
N LYS A 3 -63.70 -10.63 35.97
CA LYS A 3 -62.75 -9.65 36.53
C LYS A 3 -61.41 -10.29 36.91
N ILE A 4 -61.38 -11.59 37.23
CA ILE A 4 -60.14 -12.32 37.55
C ILE A 4 -59.35 -12.65 36.28
N LEU A 5 -60.06 -12.93 35.19
CA LEU A 5 -59.41 -13.19 33.89
C LEU A 5 -58.72 -11.93 33.30
N THR A 6 -59.29 -10.74 33.56
CA THR A 6 -58.72 -9.47 33.06
C THR A 6 -57.43 -9.11 33.81
N ILE A 7 -57.37 -9.41 35.13
CA ILE A 7 -56.15 -9.17 35.94
C ILE A 7 -55.04 -10.16 35.57
N ALA A 8 -55.37 -11.41 35.27
CA ALA A 8 -54.38 -12.42 34.83
C ALA A 8 -53.79 -12.08 33.44
N PHE A 9 -54.60 -11.49 32.54
CA PHE A 9 -54.09 -11.04 31.24
C PHE A 9 -53.24 -9.75 31.34
N ALA A 10 -53.54 -8.86 32.24
CA ALA A 10 -52.72 -7.67 32.51
C ALA A 10 -51.39 -8.01 33.20
N ALA A 11 -51.38 -9.02 34.08
CA ALA A 11 -50.15 -9.50 34.74
C ALA A 11 -49.23 -10.27 33.74
N ALA A 12 -49.82 -10.99 32.78
CA ALA A 12 -49.04 -11.67 31.73
C ALA A 12 -48.48 -10.68 30.67
N ALA A 13 -49.08 -9.52 30.49
CA ALA A 13 -48.58 -8.49 29.57
C ALA A 13 -47.44 -7.63 30.19
N LEU A 14 -47.25 -7.66 31.51
CA LEU A 14 -46.16 -6.93 32.21
C LEU A 14 -44.86 -7.75 32.32
N THR A 15 -44.87 -9.05 31.98
CA THR A 15 -43.67 -9.89 31.93
C THR A 15 -43.15 -10.10 30.52
N ALA A 16 -43.70 -9.41 29.51
CA ALA A 16 -43.33 -9.57 28.12
C ALA A 16 -42.43 -8.46 27.54
N CYS A 17 -41.85 -7.62 28.41
CA CYS A 17 -40.95 -6.56 27.98
C CYS A 17 -39.57 -6.66 28.63
N ASP A 18 -38.94 -7.80 28.47
CA ASP A 18 -37.47 -7.92 28.65
C ASP A 18 -36.92 -8.90 27.63
N ILE A 19 -37.13 -8.56 26.36
CA ILE A 19 -36.47 -9.26 25.27
C ILE A 19 -35.52 -8.23 24.63
N GLU A 20 -34.42 -7.95 25.32
CA GLU A 20 -33.20 -7.52 24.64
C GLU A 20 -32.70 -8.70 23.79
N ARG A 21 -33.28 -8.89 22.62
CA ARG A 21 -32.71 -9.77 21.61
C ARG A 21 -31.52 -9.04 21.03
N LEU A 22 -30.35 -9.36 21.57
CA LEU A 22 -29.10 -8.97 20.92
C LEU A 22 -29.12 -9.49 19.48
N PRO A 23 -28.65 -8.72 18.50
CA PRO A 23 -28.43 -9.22 17.14
C PRO A 23 -27.61 -10.51 17.19
N TYR A 24 -27.88 -11.42 16.26
CA TYR A 24 -27.14 -12.70 16.19
C TYR A 24 -25.64 -12.44 16.11
N GLY A 25 -24.85 -13.01 17.01
CA GLY A 25 -23.41 -12.81 17.09
C GLY A 25 -22.96 -11.57 17.88
N SER A 26 -23.86 -10.81 18.52
CA SER A 26 -23.49 -9.73 19.44
C SER A 26 -23.45 -10.24 20.89
N MET A 27 -22.61 -9.62 21.71
CA MET A 27 -22.47 -9.90 23.14
C MET A 27 -22.97 -8.70 23.94
N SER A 28 -23.63 -8.96 25.08
CA SER A 28 -24.00 -7.88 25.99
C SER A 28 -22.81 -7.42 26.82
N ALA A 29 -22.84 -6.18 27.31
CA ALA A 29 -21.85 -5.66 28.24
C ALA A 29 -21.73 -6.54 29.49
N GLU A 30 -22.87 -7.10 29.97
CA GLU A 30 -22.91 -8.02 31.10
C GLU A 30 -22.20 -9.35 30.80
N GLN A 31 -22.35 -9.92 29.60
CA GLN A 31 -21.63 -11.13 29.19
C GLN A 31 -20.13 -10.88 29.15
N ILE A 32 -19.69 -9.74 28.63
CA ILE A 32 -18.29 -9.35 28.58
C ILE A 32 -17.71 -9.15 29.99
N THR A 33 -18.46 -8.51 30.88
CA THR A 33 -18.04 -8.25 32.27
C THR A 33 -17.95 -9.55 33.11
N ASN A 34 -18.84 -10.51 32.86
CA ASN A 34 -18.89 -11.76 33.60
C ASN A 34 -17.81 -12.76 33.18
N ASP A 35 -17.38 -12.75 31.91
CA ASP A 35 -16.26 -13.57 31.42
C ASP A 35 -15.46 -12.73 30.39
N PRO A 36 -14.59 -11.81 30.87
CA PRO A 36 -13.81 -10.94 30.00
C PRO A 36 -12.91 -11.71 29.01
N SER A 37 -12.33 -12.80 29.48
CA SER A 37 -11.35 -13.56 28.70
C SER A 37 -11.97 -14.27 27.50
N ALA A 38 -13.08 -15.00 27.68
CA ALA A 38 -13.78 -15.66 26.56
C ALA A 38 -14.46 -14.66 25.60
N SER A 39 -14.90 -13.51 26.14
CA SER A 39 -15.52 -12.45 25.37
C SER A 39 -14.50 -11.65 24.56
N LEU A 40 -13.31 -11.41 25.12
CA LEU A 40 -12.28 -10.55 24.57
C LEU A 40 -11.71 -11.10 23.25
N ASP A 41 -11.48 -12.40 23.14
CA ASP A 41 -11.04 -13.03 21.88
C ASP A 41 -12.00 -12.74 20.71
N ALA A 42 -13.30 -12.85 20.95
CA ALA A 42 -14.31 -12.56 19.93
C ALA A 42 -14.33 -11.08 19.52
N LEU A 43 -14.17 -10.18 20.50
CA LEU A 43 -14.12 -8.74 20.25
C LEU A 43 -12.88 -8.35 19.45
N ILE A 44 -11.72 -8.90 19.77
CA ILE A 44 -10.46 -8.64 19.04
C ILE A 44 -10.50 -9.22 17.64
N ASN A 45 -11.05 -10.41 17.46
CA ASN A 45 -11.31 -10.94 16.12
C ASN A 45 -12.21 -10.01 15.30
N GLY A 46 -13.16 -9.32 15.94
CA GLY A 46 -13.97 -8.27 15.32
C GLY A 46 -13.13 -7.08 14.84
N VAL A 47 -12.12 -6.65 15.62
CA VAL A 47 -11.18 -5.58 15.23
C VAL A 47 -10.37 -5.99 14.00
N TYR A 48 -9.80 -7.20 13.98
CA TYR A 48 -9.08 -7.73 12.82
C TYR A 48 -10.00 -7.89 11.58
N ALA A 49 -11.28 -8.25 11.77
CA ALA A 49 -12.24 -8.32 10.68
C ALA A 49 -12.47 -6.96 10.01
N GLN A 50 -12.44 -5.85 10.77
CA GLN A 50 -12.50 -4.50 10.18
C GLN A 50 -11.26 -4.21 9.32
N LEU A 51 -10.08 -4.65 9.73
CA LEU A 51 -8.86 -4.49 8.93
C LEU A 51 -8.95 -5.22 7.59
N LYS A 52 -9.58 -6.39 7.54
CA LYS A 52 -9.78 -7.11 6.27
C LYS A 52 -10.59 -6.28 5.27
N THR A 53 -11.67 -5.66 5.72
CA THR A 53 -12.50 -4.80 4.86
C THR A 53 -11.79 -3.50 4.50
N TRP A 54 -11.05 -2.92 5.44
CA TRP A 54 -10.31 -1.67 5.26
C TRP A 54 -9.10 -1.82 4.33
N SER A 55 -8.42 -2.97 4.34
CA SER A 55 -7.15 -3.16 3.64
C SER A 55 -7.25 -3.05 2.12
N ASP A 56 -8.38 -3.39 1.52
CA ASP A 56 -8.58 -3.26 0.08
C ASP A 56 -8.63 -1.80 -0.39
N PRO A 57 -9.53 -0.93 0.13
CA PRO A 57 -9.49 0.48 -0.22
C PRO A 57 -8.19 1.18 0.21
N MET A 58 -7.55 0.78 1.32
CA MET A 58 -6.25 1.29 1.72
C MET A 58 -5.20 1.04 0.64
N HIS A 59 -5.09 -0.21 0.18
CA HIS A 59 -4.12 -0.59 -0.84
C HIS A 59 -4.36 0.18 -2.14
N ARG A 60 -5.60 0.17 -2.64
CA ARG A 60 -5.90 0.77 -3.94
C ARG A 60 -5.79 2.29 -3.93
N CYS A 61 -6.32 2.96 -2.91
CA CYS A 61 -6.19 4.42 -2.79
C CYS A 61 -4.71 4.84 -2.72
N GLY A 62 -3.88 4.10 -1.99
CA GLY A 62 -2.45 4.41 -1.85
C GLY A 62 -1.63 4.07 -3.09
N GLU A 63 -1.80 2.87 -3.67
CA GLU A 63 -1.00 2.43 -4.81
C GLU A 63 -1.36 3.14 -6.12
N TYR A 64 -2.66 3.33 -6.40
CA TYR A 64 -3.11 3.91 -7.65
C TYR A 64 -2.77 5.41 -7.80
N ALA A 65 -2.48 6.08 -6.70
CA ALA A 65 -1.96 7.44 -6.71
C ALA A 65 -0.45 7.52 -7.04
N GLY A 66 0.25 6.39 -7.12
CA GLY A 66 1.68 6.31 -7.44
C GLY A 66 1.98 6.33 -8.94
N ASP A 67 3.20 5.93 -9.30
CA ASP A 67 3.75 5.89 -10.65
C ASP A 67 4.27 4.49 -11.08
N ASN A 68 4.02 3.45 -10.26
CA ASN A 68 4.46 2.07 -10.55
C ASN A 68 3.49 1.31 -11.46
N MET A 69 2.26 1.74 -11.55
CA MET A 69 1.21 1.07 -12.30
C MET A 69 0.38 2.06 -13.10
N MET A 70 -0.34 1.55 -14.06
CA MET A 70 -1.29 2.30 -14.86
C MET A 70 -2.56 1.47 -15.13
N ILE A 71 -3.66 2.16 -15.40
CA ILE A 71 -4.90 1.56 -15.85
C ILE A 71 -5.01 1.67 -17.38
N ARG A 72 -5.83 0.84 -17.99
CA ARG A 72 -6.19 0.86 -19.41
C ARG A 72 -6.80 2.18 -19.90
N GLY A 73 -6.08 3.27 -19.98
CA GLY A 73 -6.53 4.54 -20.55
C GLY A 73 -7.62 5.27 -19.76
N SER A 74 -8.87 4.82 -19.76
CA SER A 74 -9.98 5.43 -19.03
C SER A 74 -10.89 4.39 -18.40
N SER A 75 -11.44 4.69 -17.23
CA SER A 75 -12.39 3.84 -16.51
C SER A 75 -13.49 4.70 -15.89
N THR A 76 -14.66 4.10 -15.67
CA THR A 76 -15.75 4.68 -14.88
C THR A 76 -15.68 4.28 -13.40
N ASP A 77 -14.73 3.43 -13.02
CA ASP A 77 -14.50 3.09 -11.61
C ASP A 77 -13.94 4.29 -10.86
N ALA A 78 -14.42 4.51 -9.66
CA ALA A 78 -13.99 5.62 -8.81
C ALA A 78 -12.50 5.59 -8.44
N PHE A 79 -11.82 4.45 -8.58
CA PHE A 79 -10.36 4.38 -8.44
C PHE A 79 -9.61 5.15 -9.53
N PHE A 80 -10.22 5.36 -10.71
CA PHE A 80 -9.61 6.17 -11.75
C PHE A 80 -9.33 7.60 -11.29
N GLU A 81 -10.15 8.14 -10.38
CA GLU A 81 -9.93 9.47 -9.80
C GLU A 81 -8.61 9.56 -8.99
N PHE A 82 -8.11 8.45 -8.44
CA PHE A 82 -6.79 8.40 -7.78
C PHE A 82 -5.65 8.44 -8.79
N ILE A 83 -5.81 7.70 -9.89
CA ILE A 83 -4.83 7.67 -10.99
C ILE A 83 -4.74 9.03 -11.67
N SER A 84 -5.89 9.69 -11.90
CA SER A 84 -6.00 10.98 -12.59
C SER A 84 -5.82 12.19 -11.68
N TYR A 85 -5.68 12.00 -10.37
CA TYR A 85 -5.68 13.09 -9.38
C TYR A 85 -6.90 14.02 -9.44
N SER A 86 -8.03 13.50 -9.93
CA SER A 86 -9.33 14.22 -10.03
C SER A 86 -10.31 13.81 -8.93
N ARG A 87 -9.81 13.34 -7.79
CA ARG A 87 -10.63 12.90 -6.65
C ARG A 87 -11.62 13.99 -6.22
N THR A 88 -12.81 13.55 -5.83
CA THR A 88 -13.87 14.39 -5.30
C THR A 88 -14.31 13.92 -3.90
N PRO A 89 -14.93 14.78 -3.08
CA PRO A 89 -15.47 14.37 -1.78
C PRO A 89 -16.56 13.29 -1.86
N ASN A 90 -17.17 13.11 -3.04
CA ASN A 90 -18.23 12.12 -3.28
C ASN A 90 -17.71 10.76 -3.77
N ASN A 91 -16.39 10.58 -3.85
CA ASN A 91 -15.79 9.31 -4.26
C ASN A 91 -16.10 8.20 -3.23
N TYR A 92 -16.83 7.16 -3.64
CA TYR A 92 -17.25 6.10 -2.71
C TYR A 92 -16.11 5.19 -2.24
N ARG A 93 -15.00 5.11 -2.98
CA ARG A 93 -13.80 4.36 -2.55
C ARG A 93 -13.09 5.09 -1.41
N LEU A 94 -13.06 6.42 -1.49
CA LEU A 94 -12.59 7.29 -0.43
C LEU A 94 -13.48 7.17 0.83
N GLN A 95 -14.81 7.13 0.63
CA GLN A 95 -15.76 6.87 1.70
C GLN A 95 -15.48 5.53 2.41
N ASN A 96 -15.27 4.45 1.64
CA ASN A 96 -14.98 3.13 2.21
C ASN A 96 -13.68 3.12 3.03
N PHE A 97 -12.62 3.78 2.53
CA PHE A 97 -11.36 3.89 3.25
C PHE A 97 -11.54 4.56 4.62
N TRP A 98 -12.31 5.66 4.66
CA TRP A 98 -12.64 6.38 5.88
C TRP A 98 -13.50 5.55 6.84
N ASP A 99 -14.64 5.06 6.36
CA ASP A 99 -15.64 4.41 7.20
C ASP A 99 -15.13 3.14 7.86
N TYR A 100 -14.44 2.29 7.08
CA TYR A 100 -13.93 1.02 7.63
C TYR A 100 -12.79 1.25 8.62
N GLY A 101 -11.94 2.22 8.39
CA GLY A 101 -10.89 2.55 9.33
C GLY A 101 -11.45 3.14 10.63
N TYR A 102 -12.42 4.06 10.57
CA TYR A 102 -13.06 4.58 11.78
C TYR A 102 -13.88 3.53 12.54
N LYS A 103 -14.47 2.55 11.86
CA LYS A 103 -15.07 1.39 12.55
C LYS A 103 -14.02 0.60 13.34
N GLY A 104 -12.84 0.38 12.75
CA GLY A 104 -11.72 -0.26 13.46
C GLY A 104 -11.25 0.54 14.67
N ILE A 105 -11.08 1.86 14.52
CA ILE A 105 -10.72 2.78 15.62
C ILE A 105 -11.75 2.73 16.75
N ALA A 106 -13.04 2.81 16.41
CA ALA A 106 -14.11 2.80 17.41
C ALA A 106 -14.16 1.47 18.17
N GLN A 107 -14.07 0.33 17.48
CA GLN A 107 -14.06 -0.98 18.12
C GLN A 107 -12.85 -1.18 19.04
N ALA A 108 -11.64 -0.83 18.56
CA ALA A 108 -10.43 -0.91 19.38
C ALA A 108 -10.54 0.00 20.62
N SER A 109 -11.04 1.25 20.44
CA SER A 109 -11.24 2.19 21.56
C SER A 109 -12.27 1.71 22.57
N ASN A 110 -13.36 1.08 22.15
CA ASN A 110 -14.37 0.53 23.04
C ASN A 110 -13.76 -0.59 23.92
N ILE A 111 -12.94 -1.46 23.34
CA ILE A 111 -12.24 -2.50 24.10
C ILE A 111 -11.25 -1.88 25.10
N ILE A 112 -10.44 -0.92 24.67
CA ILE A 112 -9.48 -0.21 25.52
C ILE A 112 -10.17 0.47 26.71
N ASN A 113 -11.36 1.05 26.49
CA ASN A 113 -12.13 1.71 27.57
C ASN A 113 -12.79 0.71 28.53
N MET A 114 -13.06 -0.52 28.08
CA MET A 114 -13.82 -1.52 28.83
C MET A 114 -12.93 -2.40 29.71
N ILE A 115 -11.70 -2.66 29.29
CA ILE A 115 -10.80 -3.64 29.90
C ILE A 115 -9.67 -2.93 30.63
N GLU A 116 -9.48 -3.27 31.93
CA GLU A 116 -8.38 -2.75 32.74
C GLU A 116 -7.08 -3.52 32.49
N GLU A 117 -5.96 -2.81 32.47
CA GLU A 117 -4.62 -3.40 32.38
C GLU A 117 -4.21 -4.15 33.66
N GLY A 118 -3.26 -5.07 33.51
CA GLY A 118 -2.62 -5.78 34.64
C GLY A 118 -3.41 -6.97 35.15
N GLN A 119 -4.46 -7.41 34.44
CA GLN A 119 -5.26 -8.58 34.86
C GLN A 119 -4.51 -9.89 34.52
N SER A 120 -3.94 -10.02 33.34
CA SER A 120 -3.08 -11.12 32.92
C SER A 120 -2.22 -10.71 31.72
N ALA A 121 -1.15 -11.48 31.45
CA ALA A 121 -0.32 -11.24 30.28
C ALA A 121 -1.09 -11.37 28.94
N GLU A 122 -2.07 -12.27 28.88
CA GLU A 122 -2.92 -12.48 27.71
C GLU A 122 -3.83 -11.29 27.47
N ILE A 123 -4.49 -10.77 28.52
CA ILE A 123 -5.38 -9.60 28.43
C ILE A 123 -4.57 -8.36 28.08
N ASP A 124 -3.41 -8.16 28.71
CA ASP A 124 -2.53 -7.04 28.39
C ASP A 124 -2.03 -7.11 26.92
N ASN A 125 -1.69 -8.31 26.44
CA ASN A 125 -1.32 -8.51 25.05
C ASN A 125 -2.46 -8.14 24.08
N GLN A 126 -3.67 -8.56 24.37
CA GLN A 126 -4.88 -8.25 23.59
C GLN A 126 -5.23 -6.76 23.60
N LEU A 127 -5.06 -6.10 24.74
CA LEU A 127 -5.15 -4.63 24.79
C LEU A 127 -4.06 -3.98 23.94
N GLY A 128 -2.84 -4.50 23.99
CA GLY A 128 -1.74 -4.06 23.13
C GLY A 128 -2.06 -4.19 21.64
N GLU A 129 -2.75 -5.26 21.24
CA GLU A 129 -3.22 -5.44 19.86
C GLU A 129 -4.24 -4.34 19.47
N CYS A 130 -5.17 -3.98 20.36
CA CYS A 130 -6.12 -2.89 20.13
C CYS A 130 -5.41 -1.53 19.99
N TYR A 131 -4.45 -1.24 20.87
CA TYR A 131 -3.62 -0.04 20.78
C TYR A 131 -2.83 0.00 19.47
N TYR A 132 -2.25 -1.14 19.05
CA TYR A 132 -1.54 -1.22 17.77
C TYR A 132 -2.46 -0.89 16.59
N VAL A 133 -3.62 -1.53 16.50
CA VAL A 133 -4.57 -1.31 15.39
C VAL A 133 -5.02 0.14 15.36
N ARG A 134 -5.36 0.74 16.51
CA ARG A 134 -5.79 2.14 16.58
C ARG A 134 -4.68 3.10 16.16
N GLY A 135 -3.48 2.93 16.69
CA GLY A 135 -2.32 3.75 16.35
C GLY A 135 -1.93 3.63 14.86
N MET A 136 -1.94 2.42 14.33
CA MET A 136 -1.72 2.16 12.91
C MET A 136 -2.76 2.88 12.04
N LEU A 137 -4.04 2.76 12.34
CA LEU A 137 -5.12 3.40 11.57
C LEU A 137 -5.03 4.94 11.62
N TYR A 138 -4.70 5.53 12.77
CA TYR A 138 -4.45 6.98 12.86
C TYR A 138 -3.28 7.42 11.99
N PHE A 139 -2.20 6.65 11.95
CA PHE A 139 -1.08 6.95 11.07
C PHE A 139 -1.47 6.86 9.59
N TYR A 140 -2.18 5.80 9.18
CA TYR A 140 -2.65 5.68 7.80
C TYR A 140 -3.59 6.79 7.40
N PHE A 141 -4.43 7.26 8.32
CA PHE A 141 -5.30 8.38 8.07
C PHE A 141 -4.56 9.72 7.98
N VAL A 142 -3.67 10.02 8.92
CA VAL A 142 -2.99 11.30 8.88
C VAL A 142 -2.07 11.45 7.68
N ARG A 143 -1.45 10.37 7.18
CA ARG A 143 -0.65 10.42 5.95
C ARG A 143 -1.49 10.63 4.69
N ALA A 144 -2.78 10.24 4.71
CA ALA A 144 -3.70 10.37 3.59
C ALA A 144 -4.48 11.70 3.61
N TYR A 145 -4.98 12.09 4.77
CA TYR A 145 -5.85 13.27 4.93
C TYR A 145 -5.12 14.50 5.46
N GLY A 146 -3.94 14.35 6.05
CA GLY A 146 -3.08 15.44 6.50
C GLY A 146 -1.99 15.77 5.49
N ARG A 147 -1.46 16.99 5.57
CA ARG A 147 -0.28 17.39 4.80
C ARG A 147 0.96 16.61 5.29
N PRO A 148 1.99 16.39 4.43
CA PRO A 148 3.27 15.85 4.89
C PRO A 148 3.77 16.57 6.14
N TYR A 149 4.30 15.81 7.10
CA TYR A 149 4.61 16.35 8.44
C TYR A 149 5.54 17.57 8.44
N TYR A 150 6.45 17.69 7.46
CA TYR A 150 7.34 18.86 7.35
C TYR A 150 6.62 20.16 6.95
N GLN A 151 5.36 20.07 6.52
CA GLN A 151 4.55 21.23 6.10
C GLN A 151 3.62 21.65 7.24
N ALA A 152 4.09 22.60 8.08
CA ALA A 152 3.31 23.21 9.16
C ALA A 152 2.41 22.24 9.96
N PRO A 153 2.93 21.19 10.62
CA PRO A 153 2.13 20.12 11.23
C PRO A 153 1.22 20.59 12.37
N ASN A 154 1.53 21.73 13.01
CA ASN A 154 0.72 22.33 14.07
C ASN A 154 -0.40 23.26 13.55
N LYS A 155 -0.46 23.52 12.23
CA LYS A 155 -1.47 24.36 11.60
C LYS A 155 -2.39 23.56 10.69
N ASN A 156 -1.82 22.61 9.93
CA ASN A 156 -2.59 21.73 9.06
C ASN A 156 -3.38 20.71 9.86
N LEU A 157 -4.59 20.43 9.40
CA LEU A 157 -5.48 19.47 10.03
C LEU A 157 -5.13 18.03 9.63
N GLY A 158 -5.11 17.15 10.62
CA GLY A 158 -5.05 15.70 10.48
C GLY A 158 -6.45 15.09 10.36
N VAL A 159 -6.85 14.30 11.37
CA VAL A 159 -8.17 13.67 11.43
C VAL A 159 -8.77 13.77 12.83
N PRO A 160 -10.10 13.60 13.00
CA PRO A 160 -10.71 13.55 14.33
C PRO A 160 -10.13 12.43 15.19
N ILE A 161 -9.81 12.75 16.46
CA ILE A 161 -9.41 11.76 17.45
C ILE A 161 -10.65 11.36 18.25
N VAL A 162 -11.04 10.10 18.16
CA VAL A 162 -12.24 9.54 18.80
C VAL A 162 -11.86 8.45 19.81
N ASN A 163 -12.46 8.52 20.99
CA ASN A 163 -12.20 7.59 22.09
C ASN A 163 -13.33 6.54 22.26
N GLY A 164 -13.84 6.02 21.16
CA GLY A 164 -14.88 5.00 21.16
C GLY A 164 -16.26 5.55 20.86
N THR A 165 -17.27 4.71 21.09
CA THR A 165 -18.67 5.07 20.89
C THR A 165 -19.15 5.92 22.08
N PRO A 166 -19.75 7.10 21.86
CA PRO A 166 -20.28 7.90 22.95
C PRO A 166 -21.38 7.17 23.75
N GLU A 167 -21.35 7.26 25.07
CA GLU A 167 -22.31 6.59 25.95
C GLU A 167 -23.75 7.12 25.73
N ASN A 168 -23.89 8.40 25.41
CA ASN A 168 -25.18 9.04 25.24
C ASN A 168 -25.48 9.37 23.78
N VAL A 169 -25.81 8.35 23.00
CA VAL A 169 -26.18 8.50 21.57
C VAL A 169 -27.53 9.20 21.36
N MET A 170 -28.34 9.34 22.42
CA MET A 170 -29.69 9.94 22.37
C MET A 170 -29.70 11.39 22.86
N GLY A 171 -28.58 11.93 23.31
CA GLY A 171 -28.42 13.33 23.72
C GLY A 171 -27.86 14.21 22.61
N ASP A 172 -27.51 15.45 22.97
CA ASP A 172 -26.77 16.35 22.08
C ASP A 172 -25.33 15.85 21.90
N LEU A 173 -25.14 14.92 20.96
CA LEU A 173 -23.84 14.40 20.62
C LEU A 173 -23.04 15.49 19.90
N PHE A 174 -21.87 15.80 20.42
CA PHE A 174 -20.91 16.70 19.79
C PHE A 174 -19.55 16.01 19.71
N LEU A 175 -18.94 16.04 18.54
CA LEU A 175 -17.56 15.60 18.33
C LEU A 175 -16.71 16.79 17.90
N GLU A 176 -15.50 16.85 18.41
CA GLU A 176 -14.51 17.86 18.04
C GLU A 176 -14.14 17.74 16.57
N ASP A 177 -13.75 18.85 15.95
CA ASP A 177 -13.22 18.86 14.59
C ASP A 177 -11.91 18.04 14.51
N ARG A 178 -11.32 18.01 13.36
CA ARG A 178 -10.04 17.37 13.09
C ARG A 178 -8.94 17.93 14.00
N ALA A 179 -8.22 17.05 14.66
CA ALA A 179 -6.97 17.40 15.32
C ALA A 179 -5.91 17.85 14.28
N THR A 180 -4.89 18.57 14.72
CA THR A 180 -3.76 18.92 13.85
C THR A 180 -3.03 17.66 13.36
N VAL A 181 -2.24 17.80 12.29
CA VAL A 181 -1.34 16.73 11.83
C VAL A 181 -0.45 16.27 12.97
N HIS A 182 0.17 17.21 13.70
CA HIS A 182 1.03 16.88 14.84
C HIS A 182 0.30 16.07 15.92
N GLU A 183 -0.87 16.52 16.36
CA GLU A 183 -1.64 15.83 17.40
C GLU A 183 -2.06 14.42 16.94
N THR A 184 -2.43 14.26 15.67
CA THR A 184 -2.79 12.95 15.12
C THR A 184 -1.58 12.00 15.08
N TYR A 185 -0.38 12.50 14.69
CA TYR A 185 0.86 11.70 14.77
C TYR A 185 1.19 11.32 16.21
N MET A 186 1.01 12.24 17.16
CA MET A 186 1.27 11.96 18.59
C MET A 186 0.27 10.93 19.14
N GLN A 187 -1.00 10.96 18.72
CA GLN A 187 -1.97 9.92 19.08
C GLN A 187 -1.51 8.55 18.57
N ALA A 188 -1.10 8.45 17.30
CA ALA A 188 -0.57 7.22 16.73
C ALA A 188 0.66 6.71 17.50
N ILE A 189 1.61 7.60 17.80
CA ILE A 189 2.83 7.25 18.55
C ILE A 189 2.51 6.76 19.96
N ASN A 190 1.62 7.45 20.67
CA ASN A 190 1.25 7.07 22.03
C ASN A 190 0.61 5.68 22.07
N ASP A 191 -0.30 5.40 21.14
CA ASP A 191 -0.92 4.09 21.01
C ASP A 191 0.11 3.01 20.66
N LEU A 192 0.99 3.26 19.69
CA LEU A 192 2.03 2.30 19.28
C LEU A 192 3.06 2.03 20.39
N LYS A 193 3.44 3.04 21.17
CA LYS A 193 4.31 2.85 22.36
C LYS A 193 3.62 2.04 23.44
N LYS A 194 2.32 2.27 23.65
CA LYS A 194 1.53 1.50 24.60
C LYS A 194 1.40 0.06 24.14
N ALA A 195 1.18 -0.17 22.84
CA ALA A 195 1.19 -1.48 22.22
C ALA A 195 2.55 -2.21 22.43
N GLU A 196 3.68 -1.53 22.14
CA GLU A 196 5.02 -2.08 22.40
C GLU A 196 5.21 -2.52 23.84
N GLN A 197 4.69 -1.73 24.80
CA GLN A 197 4.80 -2.02 26.22
C GLN A 197 4.00 -3.27 26.63
N LEU A 198 2.76 -3.39 26.14
CA LEU A 198 1.80 -4.41 26.57
C LEU A 198 1.98 -5.76 25.87
N MET A 199 2.41 -5.76 24.61
CA MET A 199 2.53 -6.98 23.83
C MET A 199 3.81 -7.74 24.18
N THR A 200 3.64 -8.90 24.82
CA THR A 200 4.73 -9.80 25.21
C THR A 200 4.60 -11.20 24.58
N ILE A 201 3.46 -11.50 23.97
CA ILE A 201 3.15 -12.79 23.34
C ILE A 201 3.18 -12.61 21.82
N ASP A 202 4.01 -13.38 21.13
CA ASP A 202 4.05 -13.43 19.69
C ASP A 202 3.09 -14.52 19.17
N LYS A 203 2.14 -14.11 18.33
CA LYS A 203 1.15 -14.98 17.69
C LYS A 203 1.38 -15.14 16.17
N GLY A 204 2.54 -14.69 15.68
CA GLY A 204 2.90 -14.70 14.27
C GLY A 204 2.36 -13.50 13.46
N ALA A 205 2.77 -13.40 12.21
CA ALA A 205 2.60 -12.20 11.36
C ALA A 205 1.14 -11.80 11.07
N ALA A 206 0.17 -12.69 11.32
CA ALA A 206 -1.27 -12.40 11.18
C ALA A 206 -1.85 -11.59 12.34
N TYR A 207 -1.08 -11.42 13.41
CA TYR A 207 -1.48 -10.69 14.62
C TYR A 207 -0.48 -9.58 14.92
N ALA A 208 -0.97 -8.50 15.54
CA ALA A 208 -0.09 -7.46 16.04
C ALA A 208 0.86 -8.03 17.12
N SER A 209 2.07 -7.52 17.11
CA SER A 209 3.13 -7.95 18.04
C SER A 209 3.96 -6.75 18.47
N LYS A 210 4.80 -6.94 19.48
CA LYS A 210 5.79 -5.94 19.89
C LYS A 210 6.66 -5.48 18.71
N ALA A 211 7.10 -6.43 17.88
CA ALA A 211 7.90 -6.12 16.70
C ALA A 211 7.09 -5.35 15.64
N ALA A 212 5.80 -5.64 15.47
CA ALA A 212 4.92 -4.88 14.59
C ALA A 212 4.78 -3.42 15.06
N ALA A 213 4.63 -3.19 16.38
CA ALA A 213 4.60 -1.84 16.94
C ALA A 213 5.92 -1.10 16.73
N GLN A 214 7.07 -1.75 16.92
CA GLN A 214 8.39 -1.20 16.68
C GLN A 214 8.62 -0.87 15.19
N ALA A 215 8.21 -1.75 14.29
CA ALA A 215 8.27 -1.54 12.84
C ALA A 215 7.45 -0.31 12.42
N MET A 216 6.23 -0.21 12.94
CA MET A 216 5.35 0.93 12.66
C MET A 216 5.90 2.22 13.26
N LEU A 217 6.46 2.21 14.47
CA LEU A 217 7.11 3.38 15.07
C LEU A 217 8.32 3.85 14.24
N SER A 218 9.13 2.93 13.69
CA SER A 218 10.21 3.29 12.77
C SER A 218 9.68 4.06 11.56
N ARG A 219 8.58 3.60 10.95
CA ARG A 219 7.93 4.27 9.81
C ARG A 219 7.35 5.61 10.21
N VAL A 220 6.61 5.70 11.32
CA VAL A 220 6.00 6.95 11.79
C VAL A 220 7.05 8.02 12.03
N TYR A 221 8.14 7.70 12.73
CA TYR A 221 9.22 8.64 12.97
C TYR A 221 9.98 9.01 11.70
N LEU A 222 10.11 8.08 10.73
CA LEU A 222 10.66 8.39 9.42
C LEU A 222 9.81 9.43 8.68
N TYR A 223 8.48 9.32 8.74
CA TYR A 223 7.57 10.32 8.15
C TYR A 223 7.68 11.69 8.83
N MET A 224 8.04 11.74 10.11
CA MET A 224 8.28 12.99 10.85
C MET A 224 9.69 13.54 10.67
N SER A 225 10.61 12.79 10.06
CA SER A 225 12.04 13.15 9.97
C SER A 225 12.37 14.27 8.98
N GLY A 226 11.38 14.90 8.37
CA GLY A 226 11.59 15.98 7.40
C GLY A 226 12.08 15.50 6.04
N THR A 227 12.56 16.44 5.22
CA THR A 227 13.14 16.16 3.90
C THR A 227 14.65 15.91 4.02
N TYR A 228 15.31 15.52 2.92
CA TYR A 228 16.77 15.37 2.90
C TYR A 228 17.49 16.71 3.04
N GLU A 229 16.91 17.80 2.53
CA GLU A 229 17.46 19.16 2.61
C GLU A 229 17.25 19.78 4.00
N ASN A 230 16.15 19.44 4.67
CA ASN A 230 15.77 19.96 5.98
C ASN A 230 15.36 18.80 6.92
N PRO A 231 16.31 17.95 7.34
CA PRO A 231 16.01 16.81 8.18
C PRO A 231 15.73 17.21 9.63
N ASN A 232 14.74 16.57 10.23
CA ASN A 232 14.59 16.54 11.67
C ASN A 232 15.40 15.37 12.23
N THR A 233 16.59 15.67 12.74
CA THR A 233 17.55 14.65 13.20
C THR A 233 17.09 13.90 14.44
N GLU A 234 16.26 14.48 15.29
CA GLU A 234 15.68 13.80 16.45
C GLU A 234 14.75 12.66 15.99
N TYR A 235 13.82 12.95 15.09
CA TYR A 235 12.93 11.93 14.57
C TYR A 235 13.64 10.93 13.66
N ALA A 236 14.64 11.35 12.91
CA ALA A 236 15.49 10.43 12.15
C ALA A 236 16.21 9.44 13.07
N GLN A 237 16.77 9.91 14.21
CA GLN A 237 17.40 9.02 15.19
C GLN A 237 16.40 8.03 15.80
N LEU A 238 15.19 8.49 16.16
CA LEU A 238 14.15 7.60 16.67
C LEU A 238 13.73 6.55 15.62
N ALA A 239 13.66 6.90 14.34
CA ALA A 239 13.40 5.94 13.27
C ALA A 239 14.50 4.87 13.20
N VAL A 240 15.78 5.24 13.33
CA VAL A 240 16.92 4.31 13.43
C VAL A 240 16.78 3.41 14.66
N ASP A 241 16.48 3.98 15.82
CA ASP A 241 16.42 3.24 17.07
C ASP A 241 15.33 2.17 17.05
N TYR A 242 14.16 2.49 16.52
CA TYR A 242 13.06 1.52 16.36
C TYR A 242 13.34 0.48 15.27
N ALA A 243 13.97 0.86 14.16
CA ALA A 243 14.43 -0.09 13.16
C ALA A 243 15.47 -1.07 13.74
N ASN A 244 16.40 -0.58 14.56
CA ASN A 244 17.39 -1.39 15.27
C ASN A 244 16.73 -2.43 16.19
N LYS A 245 15.66 -2.07 16.91
CA LYS A 245 14.93 -3.02 17.77
C LYS A 245 14.41 -4.21 16.96
N VAL A 246 13.87 -3.98 15.77
CA VAL A 246 13.35 -5.03 14.89
C VAL A 246 14.48 -5.87 14.29
N ILE A 247 15.46 -5.22 13.66
CA ILE A 247 16.55 -5.90 12.93
C ILE A 247 17.41 -6.72 13.90
N ASN A 248 17.75 -6.16 15.07
CA ASN A 248 18.61 -6.82 16.05
C ASN A 248 17.86 -7.84 16.92
N SER A 249 16.54 -7.96 16.79
CA SER A 249 15.79 -9.02 17.50
C SER A 249 16.17 -10.42 17.05
N GLY A 250 16.59 -10.57 15.78
CA GLY A 250 16.90 -11.85 15.16
C GLY A 250 15.66 -12.71 14.87
N ASN A 251 14.44 -12.17 15.05
CA ASN A 251 13.19 -12.90 14.83
C ASN A 251 12.79 -12.97 13.35
N TYR A 252 13.37 -12.10 12.52
CA TYR A 252 13.06 -11.97 11.09
C TYR A 252 14.34 -12.07 10.28
N SER A 253 14.23 -12.58 9.05
CA SER A 253 15.35 -12.64 8.11
C SER A 253 14.89 -12.28 6.70
N LEU A 254 15.78 -11.62 5.93
CA LEU A 254 15.51 -11.39 4.52
C LEU A 254 15.46 -12.71 3.78
N LEU A 255 14.50 -12.86 2.90
CA LEU A 255 14.45 -14.00 1.98
C LEU A 255 15.69 -13.98 1.08
N SER A 256 16.22 -15.16 0.78
CA SER A 256 17.21 -15.28 -0.29
C SER A 256 16.66 -14.76 -1.61
N ARG A 257 17.53 -14.38 -2.56
CA ARG A 257 17.09 -13.94 -3.88
C ARG A 257 16.09 -14.92 -4.53
N GLU A 258 16.38 -16.21 -4.47
CA GLU A 258 15.52 -17.26 -5.04
C GLU A 258 14.14 -17.28 -4.36
N ASN A 259 14.09 -17.23 -3.04
CA ASN A 259 12.83 -17.21 -2.29
C ASN A 259 12.09 -15.89 -2.47
N PHE A 260 12.81 -14.77 -2.56
CA PHE A 260 12.19 -13.47 -2.81
C PHE A 260 11.48 -13.43 -4.17
N MET A 261 12.03 -14.04 -5.21
CA MET A 261 11.36 -14.15 -6.51
C MET A 261 10.02 -14.93 -6.45
N LYS A 262 9.81 -15.67 -5.37
CA LYS A 262 8.56 -16.39 -5.06
C LYS A 262 7.81 -15.79 -3.86
N TYR A 263 8.18 -14.58 -3.45
CA TYR A 263 7.63 -13.90 -2.26
C TYR A 263 6.10 -13.97 -2.20
N ASN A 264 5.44 -13.78 -3.32
CA ASN A 264 3.99 -13.77 -3.45
C ASN A 264 3.31 -15.14 -3.23
N THR A 265 4.04 -16.24 -3.25
CA THR A 265 3.50 -17.60 -3.04
C THR A 265 3.56 -18.05 -1.58
N PHE A 266 4.37 -17.40 -0.75
CA PHE A 266 4.44 -17.72 0.68
C PHE A 266 3.20 -17.21 1.41
N THR A 267 2.68 -18.03 2.33
CA THR A 267 1.76 -17.50 3.35
C THR A 267 2.55 -16.66 4.36
N PRO A 268 1.93 -15.69 5.02
CA PRO A 268 2.61 -14.84 6.00
C PRO A 268 3.34 -15.62 7.10
N GLU A 269 2.78 -16.74 7.52
CA GLU A 269 3.34 -17.61 8.55
C GLU A 269 4.61 -18.36 8.09
N ASN A 270 4.81 -18.47 6.79
CA ASN A 270 5.96 -19.13 6.17
C ASN A 270 6.90 -18.13 5.46
N ASN A 271 6.74 -16.83 5.72
CA ASN A 271 7.56 -15.79 5.14
C ASN A 271 8.35 -15.06 6.23
N ASP A 272 9.65 -15.36 6.31
CA ASP A 272 10.54 -14.85 7.35
C ASP A 272 10.71 -13.31 7.35
N GLU A 273 10.31 -12.63 6.27
CA GLU A 273 10.28 -11.16 6.22
C GLU A 273 8.99 -10.56 6.83
N SER A 274 7.91 -11.34 6.95
CA SER A 274 6.60 -10.83 7.37
C SER A 274 6.58 -10.46 8.84
N ILE A 275 6.31 -9.20 9.16
CA ILE A 275 6.19 -8.69 10.53
C ILE A 275 4.72 -8.53 10.92
N PHE A 276 3.93 -7.88 10.06
CA PHE A 276 2.48 -7.79 10.21
C PHE A 276 1.79 -7.68 8.87
N VAL A 277 0.75 -8.49 8.68
CA VAL A 277 -0.11 -8.50 7.49
C VAL A 277 -1.57 -8.53 7.89
N VAL A 278 -2.44 -8.05 7.03
CA VAL A 278 -3.90 -8.26 7.18
C VAL A 278 -4.23 -9.61 6.54
N LYS A 279 -4.23 -10.67 7.36
CA LYS A 279 -4.40 -12.06 6.89
C LYS A 279 -5.72 -12.25 6.15
N ARG A 280 -5.63 -12.80 4.94
CA ARG A 280 -6.76 -13.29 4.14
C ARG A 280 -6.67 -14.81 4.00
N VAL A 281 -7.80 -15.46 3.85
CA VAL A 281 -7.87 -16.91 3.66
C VAL A 281 -8.79 -17.23 2.48
N ALA A 282 -8.48 -18.32 1.77
CA ALA A 282 -9.20 -18.70 0.54
C ALA A 282 -10.71 -18.88 0.75
N SER A 283 -11.14 -19.32 1.94
CA SER A 283 -12.56 -19.49 2.28
C SER A 283 -13.36 -18.17 2.38
N GLU A 284 -12.69 -17.02 2.44
CA GLU A 284 -13.34 -15.70 2.41
C GLU A 284 -13.76 -15.30 0.99
N PHE A 285 -13.19 -15.96 -0.04
CA PHE A 285 -13.51 -15.69 -1.43
C PHE A 285 -14.44 -16.76 -1.96
N SER A 286 -15.62 -16.37 -2.42
CA SER A 286 -16.59 -17.26 -3.03
C SER A 286 -16.97 -16.78 -4.43
N GLY A 287 -17.10 -17.70 -5.38
CA GLY A 287 -17.53 -17.39 -6.73
C GLY A 287 -16.64 -16.33 -7.42
N TYR A 288 -17.20 -15.14 -7.66
CA TYR A 288 -16.54 -14.06 -8.40
C TYR A 288 -15.71 -13.13 -7.53
N ASP A 289 -15.57 -13.36 -6.23
CA ASP A 289 -14.85 -12.45 -5.34
C ASP A 289 -13.36 -12.31 -5.72
N HIS A 290 -12.78 -13.34 -6.34
CA HIS A 290 -11.42 -13.28 -6.89
C HIS A 290 -11.24 -12.18 -7.95
N TYR A 291 -12.27 -11.84 -8.71
CA TYR A 291 -12.23 -10.78 -9.71
C TYR A 291 -12.06 -9.39 -9.07
N TYR A 292 -12.65 -9.22 -7.90
CA TYR A 292 -12.69 -7.93 -7.21
C TYR A 292 -11.57 -7.74 -6.18
N GLY A 293 -10.84 -8.81 -5.85
CA GLY A 293 -9.66 -8.73 -4.98
C GLY A 293 -8.53 -7.92 -5.61
N VAL A 294 -7.60 -7.44 -4.78
CA VAL A 294 -6.43 -6.66 -5.24
C VAL A 294 -5.67 -7.41 -6.35
N GLY A 295 -5.38 -8.69 -6.16
CA GLY A 295 -4.67 -9.51 -7.15
C GLY A 295 -5.42 -9.65 -8.47
N GLY A 296 -6.76 -9.77 -8.43
CA GLY A 296 -7.60 -9.89 -9.62
C GLY A 296 -7.65 -8.64 -10.48
N MET A 297 -7.36 -7.47 -9.92
CA MET A 297 -7.21 -6.23 -10.70
C MET A 297 -5.87 -6.17 -11.43
N TYR A 298 -4.81 -6.72 -10.85
CA TYR A 298 -3.45 -6.68 -11.37
C TYR A 298 -3.13 -7.79 -12.38
N ALA A 299 -3.84 -8.91 -12.34
CA ALA A 299 -3.61 -10.03 -13.24
C ALA A 299 -4.91 -10.81 -13.49
N ASN A 300 -4.94 -11.56 -14.61
CA ASN A 300 -6.01 -12.51 -14.91
C ASN A 300 -5.44 -13.94 -14.89
N ILE A 301 -5.21 -14.47 -13.69
CA ILE A 301 -4.67 -15.81 -13.51
C ILE A 301 -5.79 -16.84 -13.67
N GLY A 302 -5.64 -17.75 -14.63
CA GLY A 302 -6.63 -18.80 -14.88
C GLY A 302 -8.03 -18.30 -15.26
N GLY A 303 -8.14 -17.08 -15.79
CA GLY A 303 -9.43 -16.48 -16.12
C GLY A 303 -10.20 -15.89 -14.94
N MET A 304 -9.58 -15.79 -13.75
CA MET A 304 -10.23 -15.42 -12.50
C MET A 304 -9.97 -13.96 -12.05
N GLY A 305 -9.53 -13.09 -12.95
CA GLY A 305 -9.28 -11.67 -12.64
C GLY A 305 -9.67 -10.74 -13.77
N TRP A 306 -9.83 -9.47 -13.46
CA TRP A 306 -10.06 -8.43 -14.47
C TRP A 306 -8.78 -8.09 -15.25
N GLY A 307 -7.61 -8.07 -14.59
CA GLY A 307 -6.34 -7.72 -15.22
C GLY A 307 -6.40 -6.37 -15.92
N GLU A 308 -6.83 -5.32 -15.21
CA GLU A 308 -6.99 -3.98 -15.75
C GLU A 308 -5.87 -3.02 -15.39
N MET A 309 -5.05 -3.40 -14.40
CA MET A 309 -3.91 -2.65 -13.92
C MET A 309 -2.62 -3.31 -14.38
N PHE A 310 -1.72 -2.55 -14.96
CA PHE A 310 -0.46 -3.03 -15.53
C PHE A 310 0.72 -2.30 -14.90
N ALA A 311 1.89 -2.93 -14.90
CA ALA A 311 3.12 -2.23 -14.58
C ALA A 311 3.33 -1.06 -15.56
N SER A 312 3.67 0.11 -15.03
CA SER A 312 3.96 1.28 -15.86
C SER A 312 5.26 1.09 -16.66
N ALA A 313 5.38 1.78 -17.79
CA ALA A 313 6.63 1.80 -18.55
C ALA A 313 7.81 2.27 -17.70
N LYS A 314 7.59 3.29 -16.87
CA LYS A 314 8.60 3.80 -15.93
C LYS A 314 9.11 2.70 -14.97
N TYR A 315 8.21 1.88 -14.43
CA TYR A 315 8.61 0.79 -13.54
C TYR A 315 9.35 -0.33 -14.29
N ILE A 316 8.92 -0.66 -15.51
CA ILE A 316 9.61 -1.64 -16.37
C ILE A 316 11.02 -1.16 -16.74
N GLU A 317 11.19 0.12 -17.10
CA GLU A 317 12.50 0.72 -17.38
C GLU A 317 13.41 0.66 -16.14
N LEU A 318 12.85 0.99 -14.97
CA LEU A 318 13.59 0.95 -13.70
C LEU A 318 14.06 -0.47 -13.35
N LEU A 319 13.25 -1.50 -13.60
CA LEU A 319 13.64 -2.91 -13.44
C LEU A 319 14.76 -3.33 -14.39
N ASN A 320 14.87 -2.71 -15.56
CA ASN A 320 15.85 -3.03 -16.58
C ASN A 320 17.13 -2.14 -16.53
N GLU A 321 17.23 -1.22 -15.55
CA GLU A 321 18.34 -0.24 -15.48
C GLU A 321 19.71 -0.90 -15.42
N THR A 322 19.84 -2.06 -14.78
CA THR A 322 21.13 -2.77 -14.62
C THR A 322 21.33 -3.93 -15.60
N GLY A 323 20.40 -4.13 -16.50
CA GLY A 323 20.41 -5.19 -17.50
C GLY A 323 18.98 -5.66 -17.80
N ARG A 324 18.80 -6.20 -18.99
CA ARG A 324 17.48 -6.63 -19.47
C ARG A 324 16.95 -7.82 -18.68
N ASN A 325 15.73 -7.72 -18.18
CA ASN A 325 14.93 -8.86 -17.76
C ASN A 325 14.23 -9.46 -18.98
N ASP A 326 14.36 -10.75 -19.18
CA ASP A 326 13.72 -11.48 -20.26
C ASP A 326 12.73 -12.50 -19.69
N TRP A 327 11.43 -12.26 -19.92
CA TRP A 327 10.34 -13.09 -19.39
C TRP A 327 9.93 -14.22 -20.36
N ARG A 328 10.53 -14.31 -21.58
CA ARG A 328 10.19 -15.36 -22.55
C ARG A 328 10.48 -16.75 -21.96
N PRO A 329 9.57 -17.72 -22.06
CA PRO A 329 9.72 -19.02 -21.42
C PRO A 329 11.00 -19.78 -21.80
N ASP A 330 11.45 -19.64 -23.05
CA ASP A 330 12.65 -20.29 -23.61
C ASP A 330 13.94 -19.50 -23.40
N ASN A 331 13.86 -18.24 -22.94
CA ASN A 331 15.00 -17.37 -22.65
C ASN A 331 14.93 -16.74 -21.25
N TYR A 332 14.15 -17.32 -20.34
CA TYR A 332 13.85 -16.69 -19.05
C TYR A 332 15.12 -16.32 -18.28
N LYS A 333 15.35 -15.02 -18.12
CA LYS A 333 16.49 -14.42 -17.42
C LYS A 333 16.04 -13.23 -16.59
N ILE A 334 16.12 -13.32 -15.27
CA ILE A 334 15.79 -12.24 -14.36
C ILE A 334 17.07 -11.63 -13.79
N VAL A 335 17.34 -10.39 -14.11
CA VAL A 335 18.47 -9.58 -13.62
C VAL A 335 18.12 -9.01 -12.26
N ASP A 336 17.03 -8.26 -12.17
CA ASP A 336 16.47 -7.78 -10.91
C ASP A 336 15.37 -8.73 -10.41
N ALA A 337 15.54 -9.30 -9.23
CA ALA A 337 14.61 -10.27 -8.65
C ALA A 337 13.16 -9.75 -8.57
N ARG A 338 12.97 -8.44 -8.48
CA ARG A 338 11.64 -7.80 -8.44
C ARG A 338 10.88 -7.92 -9.76
N ALA A 339 11.60 -8.12 -10.86
CA ALA A 339 11.00 -8.40 -12.16
C ALA A 339 10.30 -9.77 -12.24
N ALA A 340 10.54 -10.67 -11.29
CA ALA A 340 9.81 -11.93 -11.19
C ALA A 340 8.31 -11.73 -10.89
N PHE A 341 7.91 -10.55 -10.42
CA PHE A 341 6.50 -10.19 -10.17
C PHE A 341 5.80 -9.57 -11.39
N ILE A 342 6.48 -9.49 -12.52
CA ILE A 342 5.90 -9.04 -13.78
C ILE A 342 5.67 -10.26 -14.66
N GLU A 343 4.45 -10.36 -15.20
CA GLU A 343 4.04 -11.47 -16.09
C GLU A 343 3.46 -10.89 -17.39
N PRO A 344 4.29 -10.71 -18.42
CA PRO A 344 3.81 -10.29 -19.74
C PRO A 344 2.87 -11.35 -20.33
N THR A 345 1.73 -10.93 -20.89
CA THR A 345 0.79 -11.86 -21.54
C THR A 345 1.20 -12.08 -22.99
N TYR A 346 2.14 -12.98 -23.21
CA TYR A 346 2.58 -13.31 -24.56
C TYR A 346 1.46 -13.94 -25.40
N ARG A 347 1.48 -13.62 -26.71
CA ARG A 347 0.64 -14.30 -27.68
C ARG A 347 1.06 -15.76 -27.83
N ALA A 348 0.09 -16.67 -27.94
CA ALA A 348 0.34 -18.12 -27.90
C ALA A 348 1.25 -18.66 -29.04
N ASP A 349 1.35 -17.93 -30.14
CA ASP A 349 2.21 -18.30 -31.29
C ASP A 349 3.67 -17.88 -31.11
N HIS A 350 3.99 -17.19 -30.00
CA HIS A 350 5.32 -16.66 -29.69
C HIS A 350 5.95 -15.88 -30.86
N GLN A 351 5.13 -15.09 -31.58
CA GLN A 351 5.63 -14.26 -32.66
C GLN A 351 6.70 -13.31 -32.16
N LEU A 352 7.84 -13.33 -32.81
CA LEU A 352 8.95 -12.41 -32.53
C LEU A 352 8.59 -11.00 -33.03
N VAL A 353 8.83 -10.02 -32.17
CA VAL A 353 8.64 -8.59 -32.46
C VAL A 353 9.82 -7.76 -32.00
N PHE A 354 10.00 -6.62 -32.62
CA PHE A 354 10.81 -5.55 -32.07
C PHE A 354 9.88 -4.60 -31.29
N ARG A 355 10.04 -4.54 -29.97
CA ARG A 355 9.24 -3.68 -29.09
C ARG A 355 10.06 -2.50 -28.64
N PHE A 356 9.51 -1.31 -28.83
CA PHE A 356 10.12 -0.04 -28.43
C PHE A 356 9.06 0.98 -28.05
N ILE A 357 9.47 2.10 -27.45
CA ILE A 357 8.61 3.21 -27.14
C ILE A 357 8.81 4.26 -28.22
N LYS A 358 7.75 4.55 -28.97
CA LYS A 358 7.75 5.58 -30.02
C LYS A 358 6.98 6.81 -29.59
N ARG A 359 7.37 7.94 -30.14
CA ARG A 359 6.64 9.19 -29.98
C ARG A 359 5.54 9.28 -31.03
N ASP A 360 4.28 9.39 -30.59
CA ASP A 360 3.12 9.58 -31.46
C ASP A 360 2.81 11.07 -31.69
N SER A 361 3.17 11.95 -30.75
CA SER A 361 3.08 13.40 -30.82
C SER A 361 4.15 14.06 -29.95
N GLU A 362 4.16 15.38 -29.81
CA GLU A 362 5.10 16.10 -28.94
C GLU A 362 4.98 15.68 -27.47
N THR A 363 3.80 15.21 -27.05
CA THR A 363 3.49 14.90 -25.64
C THR A 363 3.03 13.46 -25.41
N VAL A 364 2.92 12.64 -26.46
CA VAL A 364 2.38 11.27 -26.35
C VAL A 364 3.39 10.26 -26.84
N GLU A 365 3.77 9.36 -25.95
CA GLU A 365 4.62 8.22 -26.22
C GLU A 365 3.87 6.91 -25.92
N ASN A 366 4.01 5.93 -26.81
CA ASN A 366 3.37 4.62 -26.68
C ASN A 366 4.31 3.49 -27.10
N TYR A 367 4.04 2.30 -26.63
CA TYR A 367 4.70 1.09 -27.13
C TYR A 367 4.31 0.81 -28.58
N ALA A 368 5.31 0.42 -29.38
CA ALA A 368 5.16 -0.21 -30.67
C ALA A 368 5.73 -1.64 -30.63
N GLN A 369 5.08 -2.55 -31.34
CA GLN A 369 5.53 -3.93 -31.53
C GLN A 369 5.47 -4.24 -33.01
N PHE A 370 6.63 -4.26 -33.67
CA PHE A 370 6.75 -4.54 -35.11
C PHE A 370 7.20 -5.98 -35.33
N ASP A 371 6.56 -6.67 -36.24
CA ASP A 371 6.91 -8.07 -36.58
C ASP A 371 8.38 -8.16 -36.95
N ALA A 372 9.15 -9.02 -36.26
CA ALA A 372 10.59 -9.11 -36.43
C ALA A 372 11.03 -10.47 -36.98
N VAL A 373 12.13 -10.43 -37.74
CA VAL A 373 12.82 -11.61 -38.26
C VAL A 373 14.30 -11.50 -37.95
N LYS A 374 14.87 -12.55 -37.31
CA LYS A 374 16.30 -12.66 -36.98
C LYS A 374 16.93 -13.76 -37.80
N ASN A 375 17.82 -13.41 -38.71
CA ASN A 375 18.61 -14.32 -39.54
C ASN A 375 20.10 -14.13 -39.26
N GLY A 376 20.58 -14.81 -38.23
CA GLY A 376 21.95 -14.60 -37.73
C GLY A 376 22.10 -13.17 -37.20
N ALA A 377 23.11 -12.45 -37.69
CA ALA A 377 23.35 -11.04 -37.31
C ALA A 377 22.40 -10.05 -38.02
N ASN A 378 21.69 -10.48 -39.05
CA ASN A 378 20.75 -9.61 -39.76
C ASN A 378 19.39 -9.69 -39.10
N VAL A 379 18.98 -8.57 -38.50
CA VAL A 379 17.68 -8.43 -37.83
C VAL A 379 16.88 -7.33 -38.51
N THR A 380 15.66 -7.68 -38.88
CA THR A 380 14.72 -6.74 -39.53
C THR A 380 13.38 -6.75 -38.81
N CYS A 381 12.64 -5.65 -38.91
CA CYS A 381 11.25 -5.64 -38.45
C CYS A 381 10.35 -4.94 -39.49
N THR A 382 9.06 -5.21 -39.41
CA THR A 382 8.07 -4.69 -40.38
C THR A 382 6.93 -4.07 -39.58
N ASP A 383 6.58 -2.82 -39.96
CA ASP A 383 5.44 -2.10 -39.35
C ASP A 383 4.08 -2.60 -39.86
N ALA A 384 2.99 -2.04 -39.34
CA ALA A 384 1.64 -2.39 -39.74
C ALA A 384 1.29 -2.03 -41.19
N GLU A 385 2.00 -1.09 -41.78
CA GLU A 385 1.89 -0.64 -43.18
C GLU A 385 2.69 -1.51 -44.16
N GLY A 386 3.49 -2.48 -43.63
CA GLY A 386 4.32 -3.37 -44.41
C GLY A 386 5.71 -2.81 -44.76
N THR A 387 6.12 -1.70 -44.15
CA THR A 387 7.46 -1.12 -44.32
C THR A 387 8.46 -1.88 -43.48
N SER A 388 9.55 -2.35 -44.13
CA SER A 388 10.62 -3.07 -43.46
C SER A 388 11.77 -2.17 -43.06
N TYR A 389 12.29 -2.39 -41.87
CA TYR A 389 13.41 -1.67 -41.28
C TYR A 389 14.52 -2.65 -40.87
N THR A 390 15.77 -2.27 -41.12
CA THR A 390 16.91 -3.02 -40.57
C THR A 390 17.25 -2.47 -39.21
N LEU A 391 17.41 -3.39 -38.25
CA LEU A 391 17.78 -3.06 -36.87
C LEU A 391 19.30 -3.06 -36.72
N THR A 392 19.83 -2.15 -35.90
CA THR A 392 21.24 -2.07 -35.55
C THR A 392 21.42 -2.56 -34.11
N ALA A 393 22.31 -3.54 -33.91
CA ALA A 393 22.57 -4.10 -32.60
C ALA A 393 23.22 -3.08 -31.66
N VAL A 394 22.68 -2.94 -30.45
CA VAL A 394 23.29 -2.29 -29.28
C VAL A 394 23.94 -3.37 -28.41
N SER A 395 23.20 -4.43 -28.13
CA SER A 395 23.68 -5.63 -27.46
C SER A 395 23.03 -6.87 -28.09
N GLU A 396 23.81 -7.68 -28.78
CA GLU A 396 23.32 -8.95 -29.34
C GLU A 396 22.96 -9.95 -28.24
N GLU A 397 23.70 -9.95 -27.13
CA GLU A 397 23.48 -10.85 -25.98
C GLU A 397 22.16 -10.56 -25.29
N GLU A 398 21.85 -9.27 -25.10
CA GLU A 398 20.59 -8.83 -24.47
C GLU A 398 19.46 -8.58 -25.48
N GLU A 399 19.73 -8.81 -26.77
CA GLU A 399 18.81 -8.57 -27.88
C GLU A 399 18.21 -7.14 -27.86
N ILE A 400 19.08 -6.16 -27.58
CA ILE A 400 18.79 -4.74 -27.61
C ILE A 400 19.25 -4.19 -28.97
N TYR A 401 18.37 -3.49 -29.65
CA TYR A 401 18.60 -2.93 -30.98
C TYR A 401 18.09 -1.51 -31.06
N THR A 402 18.53 -0.81 -32.11
CA THR A 402 17.93 0.48 -32.52
C THR A 402 17.26 0.36 -33.87
N ILE A 403 16.22 1.17 -34.06
CA ILE A 403 15.49 1.39 -35.32
C ILE A 403 15.55 2.89 -35.67
N ASN A 404 15.75 3.21 -36.94
CA ASN A 404 15.42 4.55 -37.44
C ASN A 404 13.98 4.52 -37.99
N TYR A 405 13.06 5.09 -37.23
CA TYR A 405 11.65 5.12 -37.57
C TYR A 405 11.20 6.59 -37.74
N ASN A 406 10.75 6.94 -38.97
CA ASN A 406 10.35 8.29 -39.32
C ASN A 406 11.44 9.36 -39.04
N GLY A 407 12.70 9.02 -39.24
CA GLY A 407 13.85 9.92 -39.03
C GLY A 407 14.29 10.08 -37.56
N VAL A 408 13.68 9.35 -36.64
CA VAL A 408 14.07 9.29 -35.22
C VAL A 408 14.64 7.92 -34.89
N THR A 409 15.74 7.90 -34.17
CA THR A 409 16.33 6.64 -33.67
C THR A 409 15.73 6.29 -32.33
N TYR A 410 15.16 5.09 -32.24
CA TYR A 410 14.61 4.51 -31.01
C TYR A 410 15.37 3.24 -30.64
N GLU A 411 15.60 3.04 -29.35
CA GLU A 411 16.08 1.79 -28.80
C GLU A 411 14.92 0.89 -28.37
N GLY A 412 15.07 -0.40 -28.52
CA GLY A 412 14.07 -1.39 -28.13
C GLY A 412 14.66 -2.78 -28.06
N VAL A 413 13.80 -3.75 -27.82
CA VAL A 413 14.18 -5.15 -27.59
C VAL A 413 13.48 -6.08 -28.57
N LEU A 414 14.17 -7.17 -28.96
CA LEU A 414 13.50 -8.31 -29.56
C LEU A 414 12.82 -9.11 -28.45
N ASP A 415 11.53 -9.33 -28.59
CA ASP A 415 10.72 -10.04 -27.62
C ASP A 415 9.56 -10.77 -28.31
N TYR A 416 8.79 -11.55 -27.57
CA TYR A 416 7.53 -12.06 -28.09
C TYR A 416 6.44 -10.98 -28.02
N PHE A 417 5.47 -11.07 -28.94
CA PHE A 417 4.33 -10.17 -28.97
C PHE A 417 3.55 -10.28 -27.64
N ILE A 418 3.45 -9.19 -26.91
CA ILE A 418 2.62 -9.07 -25.72
C ILE A 418 1.23 -8.59 -26.13
N ASN A 419 0.19 -9.29 -25.66
CA ASN A 419 -1.18 -8.87 -25.91
C ASN A 419 -1.40 -7.44 -25.44
N LEU A 420 -2.16 -6.68 -26.23
CA LEU A 420 -2.44 -5.28 -25.91
C LEU A 420 -3.79 -5.12 -25.25
N ASN A 421 -3.86 -4.31 -24.22
CA ASN A 421 -5.10 -3.67 -23.83
C ASN A 421 -5.12 -2.27 -24.42
N ARG A 422 -5.93 -2.08 -25.47
CA ARG A 422 -5.85 -0.93 -26.37
C ARG A 422 -4.46 -0.85 -27.02
N VAL A 423 -3.65 0.16 -26.69
CA VAL A 423 -2.31 0.33 -27.26
C VAL A 423 -1.18 -0.04 -26.28
N TYR A 424 -1.52 -0.51 -25.08
CA TYR A 424 -0.54 -0.79 -24.03
C TYR A 424 -0.34 -2.30 -23.82
N PRO A 425 0.92 -2.78 -23.76
CA PRO A 425 1.21 -4.18 -23.48
C PRO A 425 0.76 -4.58 -22.07
N GLN A 426 0.12 -5.73 -21.96
CA GLN A 426 -0.36 -6.27 -20.68
C GLN A 426 0.81 -6.85 -19.88
N PHE A 427 1.52 -6.00 -19.16
CA PHE A 427 2.48 -6.40 -18.13
C PHE A 427 1.73 -6.62 -16.81
N TYR A 428 1.20 -7.83 -16.60
CA TYR A 428 0.52 -8.17 -15.37
C TYR A 428 1.45 -8.11 -14.16
N ILE A 429 0.86 -7.83 -12.99
CA ILE A 429 1.55 -7.71 -11.72
C ILE A 429 1.08 -8.85 -10.83
N THR A 430 2.00 -9.71 -10.39
CA THR A 430 1.67 -10.90 -9.60
C THR A 430 2.10 -10.83 -8.15
N LYS A 431 2.74 -9.74 -7.70
CA LYS A 431 3.19 -9.56 -6.31
C LYS A 431 2.04 -9.65 -5.29
N CYS A 432 0.82 -9.26 -5.69
CA CYS A 432 -0.38 -9.25 -4.86
C CYS A 432 -1.32 -10.43 -5.17
N SER A 433 -0.77 -11.62 -5.47
CA SER A 433 -1.56 -12.81 -5.77
C SER A 433 -0.77 -14.09 -5.49
N ARG A 434 -1.43 -15.25 -5.57
CA ARG A 434 -0.83 -16.58 -5.43
C ARG A 434 -0.33 -16.92 -4.02
N GLU A 435 -0.77 -16.24 -2.98
CA GLU A 435 -0.45 -16.62 -1.61
C GLU A 435 -0.93 -18.04 -1.32
N GLY A 436 -0.04 -18.92 -0.86
CA GLY A 436 -0.32 -20.34 -0.73
C GLY A 436 -0.62 -21.03 -2.07
N GLU A 437 -0.19 -20.43 -3.18
CA GLU A 437 -0.45 -20.85 -4.56
C GLU A 437 -1.92 -20.72 -5.02
N ASP A 438 -2.79 -20.14 -4.20
CA ASP A 438 -4.16 -19.82 -4.59
C ASP A 438 -4.21 -18.62 -5.54
N SER A 439 -5.04 -18.73 -6.58
CA SER A 439 -5.24 -17.64 -7.53
C SER A 439 -5.80 -16.40 -6.84
N HIS A 440 -5.12 -15.25 -7.01
CA HIS A 440 -5.49 -13.93 -6.49
C HIS A 440 -5.62 -13.81 -4.97
N LEU A 441 -5.36 -14.85 -4.19
CA LEU A 441 -5.26 -14.72 -2.74
C LEU A 441 -4.05 -13.85 -2.39
N HIS A 442 -4.26 -12.85 -1.54
CA HIS A 442 -3.25 -11.91 -1.08
C HIS A 442 -3.60 -11.36 0.29
N SER A 443 -2.69 -11.49 1.24
CA SER A 443 -2.75 -10.82 2.54
C SER A 443 -1.98 -9.51 2.45
N PRO A 444 -2.64 -8.33 2.48
CA PRO A 444 -1.95 -7.04 2.39
C PRO A 444 -0.87 -6.90 3.44
N VAL A 445 0.35 -6.60 2.99
CA VAL A 445 1.52 -6.44 3.86
C VAL A 445 1.50 -5.05 4.48
N ILE A 446 1.50 -4.98 5.81
CA ILE A 446 1.59 -3.73 6.56
C ILE A 446 3.05 -3.44 6.92
N SER A 447 3.80 -4.44 7.39
CA SER A 447 5.22 -4.29 7.71
C SER A 447 5.99 -5.56 7.41
N ARG A 448 7.17 -5.42 6.78
CA ARG A 448 8.13 -6.50 6.53
C ARG A 448 9.56 -6.02 6.67
N LEU A 449 10.50 -6.94 6.91
CA LEU A 449 11.89 -6.63 7.23
C LEU A 449 12.60 -5.81 6.14
N GLY A 450 12.34 -6.07 4.86
CA GLY A 450 12.95 -5.31 3.76
C GLY A 450 12.66 -3.81 3.85
N GLU A 451 11.43 -3.42 4.24
CA GLU A 451 11.08 -2.02 4.49
C GLU A 451 11.87 -1.46 5.67
N ILE A 452 12.08 -2.22 6.73
CA ILE A 452 12.76 -1.73 7.94
C ILE A 452 14.22 -1.37 7.65
N TYR A 453 14.91 -2.16 6.81
CA TYR A 453 16.24 -1.79 6.30
C TYR A 453 16.21 -0.48 5.51
N LEU A 454 15.22 -0.30 4.64
CA LEU A 454 15.08 0.93 3.85
C LEU A 454 14.70 2.15 4.71
N ASN A 455 13.88 1.96 5.74
CA ASN A 455 13.55 3.01 6.71
C ASN A 455 14.81 3.45 7.46
N ARG A 456 15.67 2.50 7.88
CA ARG A 456 16.90 2.79 8.57
C ARG A 456 17.95 3.44 7.64
N ALA A 457 18.06 2.98 6.39
CA ALA A 457 18.92 3.58 5.38
C ALA A 457 18.59 5.06 5.14
N GLU A 458 17.31 5.38 4.96
CA GLU A 458 16.85 6.75 4.77
C GLU A 458 17.10 7.61 6.00
N ALA A 459 16.79 7.10 7.19
CA ALA A 459 17.05 7.82 8.44
C ALA A 459 18.54 8.07 8.67
N TYR A 460 19.42 7.10 8.39
CA TYR A 460 20.87 7.30 8.43
C TYR A 460 21.33 8.36 7.44
N ALA A 461 20.81 8.38 6.23
CA ALA A 461 21.16 9.41 5.25
C ALA A 461 20.76 10.82 5.72
N LYS A 462 19.57 10.97 6.33
CA LYS A 462 19.11 12.23 6.93
C LYS A 462 19.97 12.67 8.14
N LEU A 463 20.63 11.72 8.80
CA LEU A 463 21.62 12.00 9.85
C LEU A 463 23.04 12.27 9.31
N GLY A 464 23.24 12.23 7.99
CA GLY A 464 24.57 12.34 7.38
C GLY A 464 25.46 11.10 7.55
N GLN A 465 24.87 9.97 7.99
CA GLN A 465 25.58 8.70 8.22
C GLN A 465 25.55 7.83 6.95
N TYR A 466 26.12 8.34 5.87
CA TYR A 466 26.02 7.73 4.53
C TYR A 466 26.61 6.32 4.41
N ALA A 467 27.67 6.01 5.18
CA ALA A 467 28.25 4.67 5.19
C ALA A 467 27.27 3.62 5.76
N ASN A 468 26.55 3.96 6.83
CA ASN A 468 25.54 3.09 7.42
C ASN A 468 24.33 2.96 6.48
N ALA A 469 23.90 4.08 5.88
CA ALA A 469 22.83 4.09 4.88
C ALA A 469 23.17 3.21 3.67
N LEU A 470 24.39 3.30 3.16
CA LEU A 470 24.87 2.48 2.04
C LEU A 470 24.85 0.97 2.36
N THR A 471 25.25 0.61 3.58
CA THR A 471 25.23 -0.79 4.03
C THR A 471 23.82 -1.37 3.99
N ASP A 472 22.84 -0.66 4.55
CA ASP A 472 21.45 -1.10 4.56
C ASP A 472 20.83 -1.12 3.16
N LEU A 473 21.11 -0.09 2.37
CA LEU A 473 20.62 0.02 0.99
C LEU A 473 21.14 -1.13 0.13
N ASN A 474 22.44 -1.42 0.23
CA ASN A 474 23.06 -2.52 -0.51
C ASN A 474 22.62 -3.90 -0.02
N THR A 475 22.27 -4.05 1.26
CA THR A 475 21.66 -5.29 1.78
C THR A 475 20.39 -5.65 1.00
N ILE A 476 19.55 -4.69 0.69
CA ILE A 476 18.32 -4.89 -0.10
C ILE A 476 18.65 -5.05 -1.59
N ARG A 477 19.49 -4.16 -2.12
CA ARG A 477 19.78 -4.12 -3.54
C ARG A 477 20.53 -5.36 -4.02
N GLU A 478 21.58 -5.81 -3.32
CA GLU A 478 22.37 -6.98 -3.70
C GLU A 478 21.60 -8.29 -3.54
N ARG A 479 20.64 -8.38 -2.62
CA ARG A 479 19.67 -9.46 -2.57
C ARG A 479 18.91 -9.57 -3.90
N SER A 480 18.54 -8.44 -4.50
CA SER A 480 17.71 -8.37 -5.70
C SER A 480 18.53 -8.34 -7.01
N ILE A 481 19.71 -7.71 -7.01
CA ILE A 481 20.59 -7.56 -8.18
C ILE A 481 21.99 -8.02 -7.81
N VAL A 482 22.38 -9.17 -8.29
CA VAL A 482 23.68 -9.76 -7.97
C VAL A 482 24.82 -8.86 -8.45
N GLY A 483 25.65 -8.39 -7.51
CA GLY A 483 26.75 -7.46 -7.79
C GLY A 483 26.30 -6.04 -8.16
N GLY A 484 25.01 -5.71 -7.95
CA GLY A 484 24.41 -4.43 -8.31
C GLY A 484 24.47 -3.36 -7.21
N GLY A 485 25.25 -3.59 -6.13
CA GLY A 485 25.35 -2.62 -5.03
C GLY A 485 25.89 -1.27 -5.48
N TYR A 486 25.39 -0.21 -4.86
CA TYR A 486 25.90 1.15 -5.09
C TYR A 486 27.31 1.30 -4.51
N ALA A 487 28.18 2.02 -5.21
CA ALA A 487 29.56 2.21 -4.80
C ALA A 487 29.71 3.19 -3.64
N SER A 488 28.85 4.22 -3.57
CA SER A 488 28.90 5.24 -2.53
C SER A 488 27.57 5.98 -2.39
N LEU A 489 27.33 6.51 -1.20
CA LEU A 489 26.29 7.50 -0.92
C LEU A 489 26.94 8.77 -0.34
N ASP A 490 26.39 9.90 -0.70
CA ASP A 490 26.68 11.21 -0.14
C ASP A 490 25.44 12.11 -0.18
N ALA A 491 25.58 13.35 0.25
CA ALA A 491 24.48 14.31 0.30
C ALA A 491 23.85 14.60 -1.07
N SER A 492 24.60 14.40 -2.17
CA SER A 492 24.12 14.72 -3.52
C SER A 492 23.31 13.61 -4.16
N ASN A 493 23.49 12.36 -3.74
CA ASN A 493 22.87 11.21 -4.41
C ASN A 493 22.00 10.33 -3.50
N ALA A 494 22.14 10.42 -2.17
CA ALA A 494 21.45 9.53 -1.25
C ALA A 494 19.93 9.59 -1.39
N GLY A 495 19.36 10.78 -1.54
CA GLY A 495 17.93 10.96 -1.67
C GLY A 495 17.35 10.27 -2.92
N ASP A 496 18.05 10.28 -4.04
CA ASP A 496 17.59 9.69 -5.29
C ASP A 496 17.79 8.17 -5.31
N LEU A 497 18.94 7.69 -4.82
CA LEU A 497 19.25 6.26 -4.81
C LEU A 497 18.37 5.50 -3.80
N ILE A 498 18.10 6.09 -2.64
CA ILE A 498 17.19 5.51 -1.64
C ILE A 498 15.74 5.53 -2.14
N ASP A 499 15.28 6.63 -2.75
CA ASP A 499 13.94 6.72 -3.34
C ASP A 499 13.74 5.64 -4.42
N LYS A 500 14.74 5.49 -5.32
CA LYS A 500 14.74 4.44 -6.35
C LYS A 500 14.63 3.04 -5.75
N GLU A 501 15.43 2.73 -4.72
CA GLU A 501 15.42 1.42 -4.11
C GLU A 501 14.12 1.14 -3.36
N ARG A 502 13.54 2.17 -2.70
CA ARG A 502 12.21 2.10 -2.08
C ARG A 502 11.12 1.87 -3.13
N GLN A 503 11.17 2.58 -4.26
CA GLN A 503 10.23 2.40 -5.38
C GLN A 503 10.26 0.96 -5.90
N LEU A 504 11.44 0.40 -6.13
CA LEU A 504 11.62 -0.97 -6.60
C LEU A 504 11.15 -2.00 -5.57
N GLU A 505 11.60 -1.86 -4.33
CA GLU A 505 11.37 -2.84 -3.28
C GLU A 505 9.93 -2.83 -2.76
N LEU A 506 9.35 -1.64 -2.56
CA LEU A 506 8.04 -1.45 -1.96
C LEU A 506 6.90 -1.28 -3.00
N ALA A 507 7.19 -1.46 -4.29
CA ALA A 507 6.17 -1.42 -5.32
C ALA A 507 5.00 -2.35 -4.97
N TYR A 508 3.79 -1.86 -5.22
CA TYR A 508 2.52 -2.56 -4.97
C TYR A 508 2.25 -2.85 -3.48
N GLN A 509 2.76 -1.97 -2.59
CA GLN A 509 2.50 -1.98 -1.15
C GLN A 509 1.85 -0.68 -0.63
N ALA A 510 1.33 0.17 -1.52
CA ALA A 510 0.63 1.43 -1.23
C ALA A 510 1.51 2.50 -0.54
N GLU A 511 2.81 2.55 -0.85
CA GLU A 511 3.76 3.49 -0.22
C GLU A 511 4.22 4.61 -1.15
N ARG A 512 4.21 4.40 -2.48
CA ARG A 512 4.96 5.22 -3.45
C ARG A 512 4.67 6.73 -3.38
N SER A 513 3.42 7.15 -3.49
CA SER A 513 3.09 8.59 -3.50
C SER A 513 3.41 9.26 -2.16
N TYR A 514 3.17 8.55 -1.06
CA TYR A 514 3.48 9.06 0.28
C TYR A 514 4.99 9.24 0.49
N ASP A 515 5.82 8.29 0.03
CA ASP A 515 7.28 8.37 0.12
C ASP A 515 7.83 9.59 -0.63
N VAL A 516 7.31 9.86 -1.83
CA VAL A 516 7.72 11.01 -2.65
C VAL A 516 7.35 12.32 -1.96
N PHE A 517 6.08 12.48 -1.58
CA PHE A 517 5.58 13.74 -1.04
C PHE A 517 6.14 14.08 0.35
N ARG A 518 6.34 13.07 1.23
CA ARG A 518 6.94 13.31 2.55
C ARG A 518 8.41 13.74 2.49
N ASN A 519 9.08 13.47 1.38
CA ASN A 519 10.44 13.92 1.10
C ASN A 519 10.50 15.23 0.30
N GLY A 520 9.35 15.89 0.07
CA GLY A 520 9.27 17.18 -0.63
C GLY A 520 9.51 17.09 -2.12
N LYS A 521 9.52 15.87 -2.68
CA LYS A 521 9.78 15.64 -4.11
C LYS A 521 8.48 15.67 -4.93
N PRO A 522 8.56 16.09 -6.21
CA PRO A 522 7.44 15.94 -7.13
C PRO A 522 7.25 14.46 -7.52
N LEU A 523 6.01 14.04 -7.67
CA LEU A 523 5.67 12.77 -8.27
C LEU A 523 5.55 12.96 -9.79
N ASP A 524 6.56 12.50 -10.52
CA ASP A 524 6.58 12.55 -11.98
C ASP A 524 5.84 11.35 -12.57
N ARG A 525 4.75 11.65 -13.27
CA ARG A 525 3.88 10.66 -13.94
C ARG A 525 3.89 10.84 -15.46
N THR A 526 4.91 11.51 -15.99
CA THR A 526 5.12 11.74 -17.44
C THR A 526 5.81 10.55 -18.10
N PHE A 527 5.24 9.36 -17.97
CA PHE A 527 5.74 8.13 -18.57
C PHE A 527 4.84 7.64 -19.71
N PRO A 528 5.37 6.84 -20.67
CA PRO A 528 4.62 6.34 -21.81
C PRO A 528 3.38 5.54 -21.41
N GLY A 529 2.32 5.67 -22.22
CA GLY A 529 1.11 4.87 -22.10
C GLY A 529 -0.18 5.66 -22.30
N PRO A 530 -1.32 4.99 -22.40
CA PRO A 530 -2.61 5.61 -22.72
C PRO A 530 -3.33 6.23 -21.50
N HIS A 531 -2.66 6.41 -20.38
CA HIS A 531 -3.30 6.88 -19.16
C HIS A 531 -3.79 8.34 -19.19
N ASN A 532 -3.43 9.13 -20.19
CA ASN A 532 -3.85 10.52 -20.46
C ASN A 532 -3.70 11.49 -19.26
N GLN A 533 -2.94 11.12 -18.26
CA GLN A 533 -2.78 11.84 -16.99
C GLN A 533 -1.30 12.06 -16.70
N ALA A 534 -0.50 12.12 -17.76
CA ALA A 534 0.91 12.40 -17.64
C ALA A 534 1.09 13.83 -17.12
N GLU A 535 1.37 13.96 -15.85
CA GLU A 535 1.65 15.23 -15.19
C GLU A 535 2.60 15.05 -14.03
N ILE A 536 3.22 16.13 -13.63
CA ILE A 536 4.01 16.22 -12.41
C ILE A 536 3.12 16.77 -11.31
N VAL A 537 3.01 16.05 -10.20
CA VAL A 537 2.28 16.49 -9.00
C VAL A 537 3.30 16.95 -7.96
N GLU A 538 3.33 18.25 -7.68
CA GLU A 538 4.23 18.82 -6.70
C GLU A 538 3.82 18.45 -5.27
N ALA A 539 4.79 18.29 -4.37
CA ALA A 539 4.51 18.03 -2.95
C ALA A 539 3.74 19.18 -2.27
N SER A 540 3.76 20.38 -2.85
CA SER A 540 2.98 21.55 -2.42
C SER A 540 1.55 21.58 -2.94
N ASP A 541 1.20 20.75 -3.92
CA ASP A 541 -0.14 20.73 -4.52
C ASP A 541 -1.21 20.32 -3.49
N TYR A 542 -2.40 20.96 -3.55
CA TYR A 542 -3.51 20.63 -2.66
C TYR A 542 -3.97 19.17 -2.81
N ARG A 543 -3.84 18.58 -4.00
CA ARG A 543 -4.21 17.20 -4.31
C ARG A 543 -3.31 16.13 -3.66
N VAL A 544 -2.25 16.51 -2.96
CA VAL A 544 -1.44 15.59 -2.16
C VAL A 544 -2.27 14.97 -1.04
N THR A 545 -3.23 15.71 -0.49
CA THR A 545 -4.15 15.20 0.54
C THR A 545 -5.46 14.70 -0.07
N TYR A 546 -6.09 13.72 0.59
CA TYR A 546 -7.42 13.25 0.20
C TYR A 546 -8.50 14.16 0.78
N TYR A 547 -9.63 14.25 0.10
CA TYR A 547 -10.81 14.91 0.65
C TYR A 547 -11.44 14.11 1.77
N ILE A 548 -11.93 14.79 2.81
CA ILE A 548 -12.83 14.17 3.77
C ILE A 548 -14.12 13.81 3.00
N PRO A 549 -14.60 12.55 3.11
CA PRO A 549 -15.81 12.14 2.39
C PRO A 549 -17.03 13.01 2.73
N GLN A 550 -17.78 13.43 1.72
CA GLN A 550 -18.92 14.32 1.92
C GLN A 550 -19.99 13.71 2.83
N ASN A 551 -20.21 12.38 2.73
CA ASN A 551 -21.15 11.70 3.61
C ASN A 551 -20.68 11.71 5.07
N ALA A 552 -19.37 11.62 5.32
CA ALA A 552 -18.82 11.73 6.66
C ALA A 552 -19.07 13.15 7.24
N ILE A 553 -18.84 14.20 6.43
CA ILE A 553 -19.11 15.59 6.83
C ILE A 553 -20.61 15.78 7.15
N ASN A 554 -21.48 15.28 6.29
CA ASN A 554 -22.94 15.43 6.45
C ASN A 554 -23.49 14.71 7.69
N ALA A 555 -22.87 13.60 8.09
CA ALA A 555 -23.29 12.80 9.23
C ALA A 555 -22.58 13.17 10.55
N TYR A 556 -21.57 14.05 10.49
CA TYR A 556 -20.74 14.36 11.65
C TYR A 556 -21.50 15.22 12.67
N PRO A 557 -21.55 14.82 13.95
CA PRO A 557 -22.24 15.59 14.97
C PRO A 557 -21.32 16.71 15.50
N GLY A 558 -21.17 17.77 14.74
CA GLY A 558 -20.28 18.89 14.99
C GLY A 558 -19.73 19.47 13.69
N THR A 559 -18.58 20.10 13.74
CA THR A 559 -17.87 20.58 12.56
C THR A 559 -16.86 19.53 12.12
N LEU A 560 -16.84 19.21 10.83
CA LEU A 560 -15.80 18.38 10.21
C LEU A 560 -15.26 19.15 9.00
N THR A 561 -14.13 19.81 9.20
CA THR A 561 -13.53 20.72 8.21
C THR A 561 -12.96 19.96 7.03
N GLN A 562 -13.28 20.37 5.79
CA GLN A 562 -12.72 19.81 4.56
C GLN A 562 -11.26 20.22 4.33
N ASN A 563 -10.52 19.43 3.58
CA ASN A 563 -9.22 19.83 3.05
C ASN A 563 -9.35 20.89 1.94
N PRO A 564 -8.31 21.71 1.70
CA PRO A 564 -8.31 22.69 0.62
C PRO A 564 -8.68 22.08 -0.73
N THR A 565 -9.43 22.84 -1.54
CA THR A 565 -9.86 22.45 -2.89
C THR A 565 -9.01 23.10 -3.99
N ASP A 566 -8.08 23.96 -3.61
CA ASP A 566 -7.09 24.61 -4.47
C ASP A 566 -5.82 24.96 -3.67
N ASN A 567 -4.78 25.41 -4.39
CA ASN A 567 -3.49 25.71 -3.78
C ASN A 567 -3.49 26.98 -2.91
N SER A 568 -4.50 27.84 -2.99
CA SER A 568 -4.58 29.04 -2.15
C SER A 568 -4.89 28.73 -0.69
N GLY A 569 -5.53 27.60 -0.43
CA GLY A 569 -5.83 27.10 0.90
C GLY A 569 -4.73 26.26 1.56
N VAL A 570 -3.63 25.98 0.84
CA VAL A 570 -2.54 25.13 1.34
C VAL A 570 -1.61 25.91 2.27
N ILE A 571 -1.32 25.36 3.45
CA ILE A 571 -0.37 25.94 4.42
C ILE A 571 0.92 25.11 4.37
N LEU A 572 2.02 25.74 3.94
CA LEU A 572 3.32 25.06 3.82
C LEU A 572 4.27 25.35 5.01
N ASN A 573 4.10 26.53 5.69
CA ASN A 573 5.00 27.02 6.76
C ASN A 573 4.22 27.51 7.99
#